data_2679aec02173eb6afa9516c3b83a9a3a
#
_entry.id   2679aec02173eb6afa9516c3b83a9a3a
#
_cell.length_a   1.000
_cell.length_b   1.000
_cell.length_c   1.000
_cell.angle_alpha   90.00
_cell.angle_beta   90.00
_cell.angle_gamma   90.00
#
_symmetry.space_group_name_H-M   'P 1'
#
loop_
_entity.id
_entity.type
_entity.pdbx_description
1 polymer ?
#
loop_
_entity_poly.entity_id
_entity_poly.type
_entity_poly.pdbx_seq_one_letter_code
_entity_poly.pdbx_strand_id
1 'polypeptide(L)'
;MLLYIHGYQGSPGDKFDRVVRVFGGLYEDIRAPQLSNVNVASDLAQLRESAPEEDGRGRPHLFVGNSLGGFYAWHLCRQRTDAMCLLINPALAPFILLNREEGAAPDFLRGLLRCFSESYLNGRFPRTWAAYCLDDEVIGHGETTVPILRPVGGRRETGAVLIPVERGGHGFTDTKALEAVFDRVRQDIEDAFGPGERSEEHTSELQSRSTISY
;
A
#
# COMPACT_ATOMS: atom_id res chain seq x y z
N MET A 1 7.48 11.66 0.25
CA MET A 1 7.96 10.47 -0.51
C MET A 1 6.84 9.47 -0.74
N LEU A 2 7.03 8.51 -1.64
CA LEU A 2 6.16 7.34 -1.83
C LEU A 2 6.94 6.05 -1.57
N LEU A 3 6.35 5.11 -0.80
CA LEU A 3 6.91 3.80 -0.53
C LEU A 3 5.97 2.71 -1.07
N TYR A 4 6.44 1.90 -2.02
CA TYR A 4 5.71 0.73 -2.50
C TYR A 4 6.16 -0.54 -1.78
N ILE A 5 5.21 -1.33 -1.30
CA ILE A 5 5.45 -2.55 -0.53
C ILE A 5 4.76 -3.73 -1.23
N HIS A 6 5.57 -4.68 -1.71
CA HIS A 6 5.08 -5.85 -2.45
C HIS A 6 4.43 -6.91 -1.54
N GLY A 7 3.75 -7.89 -2.14
CA GLY A 7 3.13 -9.01 -1.44
C GLY A 7 4.11 -10.07 -0.95
N TYR A 8 3.57 -11.10 -0.30
CA TYR A 8 4.32 -12.24 0.20
C TYR A 8 5.10 -12.93 -0.92
N GLN A 9 6.41 -13.17 -0.70
CA GLN A 9 7.33 -13.77 -1.68
C GLN A 9 7.33 -13.08 -3.07
N GLY A 10 6.82 -11.85 -3.14
CA GLY A 10 6.76 -11.08 -4.38
C GLY A 10 7.99 -10.19 -4.60
N SER A 11 7.86 -9.35 -5.61
CA SER A 11 8.79 -8.27 -5.94
C SER A 11 8.00 -7.06 -6.44
N PRO A 12 8.60 -5.86 -6.57
CA PRO A 12 7.89 -4.66 -7.03
C PRO A 12 7.14 -4.85 -8.36
N GLY A 13 7.82 -5.25 -9.45
CA GLY A 13 7.22 -5.60 -10.74
C GLY A 13 6.29 -4.56 -11.36
N ASP A 14 5.41 -5.00 -12.28
CA ASP A 14 4.55 -4.13 -13.11
C ASP A 14 3.64 -3.20 -12.31
N LYS A 15 3.19 -3.59 -11.11
CA LYS A 15 2.38 -2.70 -10.28
C LYS A 15 3.17 -1.50 -9.79
N PHE A 16 4.45 -1.71 -9.45
CA PHE A 16 5.34 -0.62 -9.07
C PHE A 16 5.55 0.36 -10.22
N ASP A 17 5.78 -0.13 -11.44
CA ASP A 17 5.94 0.73 -12.62
C ASP A 17 4.72 1.61 -12.88
N ARG A 18 3.51 1.06 -12.64
CA ARG A 18 2.26 1.83 -12.71
C ARG A 18 2.15 2.88 -11.63
N VAL A 19 2.55 2.54 -10.40
CA VAL A 19 2.60 3.48 -9.27
C VAL A 19 3.53 4.64 -9.60
N VAL A 20 4.73 4.36 -10.12
CA VAL A 20 5.69 5.40 -10.56
C VAL A 20 5.08 6.29 -11.64
N ARG A 21 4.43 5.69 -12.65
CA ARG A 21 3.81 6.44 -13.75
C ARG A 21 2.73 7.40 -13.26
N VAL A 22 1.86 6.97 -12.35
CA VAL A 22 0.71 7.77 -11.90
C VAL A 22 1.12 8.80 -10.85
N PHE A 23 1.96 8.41 -9.89
CA PHE A 23 2.27 9.25 -8.74
C PHE A 23 3.62 9.98 -8.83
N GLY A 24 4.45 9.71 -9.84
CA GLY A 24 5.77 10.33 -10.02
C GLY A 24 5.73 11.85 -10.14
N GLY A 25 4.60 12.42 -10.63
CA GLY A 25 4.41 13.88 -10.63
C GLY A 25 4.03 14.49 -9.28
N LEU A 26 3.71 13.63 -8.27
CA LEU A 26 3.36 14.05 -6.92
C LEU A 26 4.49 13.81 -5.91
N TYR A 27 5.33 12.82 -6.17
CA TYR A 27 6.41 12.37 -5.28
C TYR A 27 7.69 12.18 -6.07
N GLU A 28 8.72 12.95 -5.76
CA GLU A 28 10.04 12.83 -6.38
C GLU A 28 10.81 11.62 -5.86
N ASP A 29 10.68 11.32 -4.56
CA ASP A 29 11.31 10.16 -3.91
C ASP A 29 10.33 9.00 -3.87
N ILE A 30 10.54 7.99 -4.72
CA ILE A 30 9.73 6.78 -4.82
C ILE A 30 10.62 5.57 -4.59
N ARG A 31 10.31 4.76 -3.58
CA ARG A 31 11.09 3.60 -3.16
C ARG A 31 10.26 2.33 -3.15
N ALA A 32 10.91 1.19 -3.42
CA ALA A 32 10.30 -0.13 -3.37
C ALA A 32 11.31 -1.15 -2.83
N PRO A 33 11.52 -1.23 -1.51
CA PRO A 33 12.46 -2.17 -0.94
C PRO A 33 12.01 -3.62 -1.17
N GLN A 34 12.98 -4.50 -1.41
CA GLN A 34 12.74 -5.94 -1.48
C GLN A 34 12.71 -6.50 -0.06
N LEU A 35 11.55 -7.03 0.36
CA LEU A 35 11.38 -7.64 1.68
C LEU A 35 11.68 -9.14 1.64
N SER A 36 12.22 -9.65 2.75
CA SER A 36 12.51 -11.08 2.89
C SER A 36 11.26 -11.92 3.13
N ASN A 37 10.26 -11.36 3.82
CA ASN A 37 9.06 -12.05 4.29
C ASN A 37 9.37 -13.28 5.17
N VAL A 38 10.50 -13.24 5.87
CA VAL A 38 10.94 -14.29 6.80
C VAL A 38 10.84 -13.82 8.25
N ASN A 39 11.14 -12.53 8.49
CA ASN A 39 11.13 -11.95 9.82
C ASN A 39 10.46 -10.57 9.79
N VAL A 40 9.31 -10.46 10.44
CA VAL A 40 8.50 -9.23 10.47
C VAL A 40 9.25 -8.05 11.06
N ALA A 41 10.05 -8.24 12.11
CA ALA A 41 10.80 -7.16 12.73
C ALA A 41 11.88 -6.60 11.81
N SER A 42 12.56 -7.48 11.06
CA SER A 42 13.54 -7.09 10.05
C SER A 42 12.89 -6.34 8.89
N ASP A 43 11.79 -6.86 8.37
CA ASP A 43 11.05 -6.23 7.28
C ASP A 43 10.54 -4.83 7.70
N LEU A 44 10.00 -4.69 8.92
CA LEU A 44 9.56 -3.40 9.44
C LEU A 44 10.71 -2.42 9.69
N ALA A 45 11.86 -2.91 10.15
CA ALA A 45 13.06 -2.07 10.31
C ALA A 45 13.50 -1.50 8.96
N GLN A 46 13.59 -2.34 7.94
CA GLN A 46 13.93 -1.94 6.57
C GLN A 46 12.92 -0.92 6.00
N LEU A 47 11.62 -1.14 6.23
CA LEU A 47 10.58 -0.21 5.75
C LEU A 47 10.65 1.15 6.46
N ARG A 48 10.91 1.19 7.77
CA ARG A 48 11.09 2.45 8.52
C ARG A 48 12.34 3.21 8.06
N GLU A 49 13.41 2.50 7.78
CA GLU A 49 14.65 3.07 7.22
C GLU A 49 14.44 3.62 5.82
N SER A 50 13.59 2.95 5.01
CA SER A 50 13.20 3.40 3.68
C SER A 50 12.26 4.61 3.70
N ALA A 51 11.57 4.88 4.80
CA ALA A 51 10.62 5.97 4.96
C ALA A 51 10.84 6.67 6.32
N PRO A 52 11.89 7.45 6.48
CA PRO A 52 12.14 8.20 7.73
C PRO A 52 10.97 9.15 8.03
N GLU A 53 10.76 9.43 9.31
CA GLU A 53 9.75 10.40 9.72
C GLU A 53 10.18 11.80 9.31
N GLU A 54 9.22 12.60 8.87
CA GLU A 54 9.41 14.00 8.50
C GLU A 54 8.70 14.92 9.51
N ASP A 55 9.08 16.20 9.52
CA ASP A 55 8.52 17.21 10.44
C ASP A 55 7.06 17.62 10.13
N GLY A 56 6.43 16.96 9.17
CA GLY A 56 5.04 17.17 8.79
C GLY A 56 4.76 18.46 8.01
N ARG A 57 5.80 19.14 7.50
CA ARG A 57 5.68 20.40 6.76
C ARG A 57 5.47 20.22 5.27
N GLY A 58 5.16 19.06 4.81
CA GLY A 58 4.98 18.78 3.39
C GLY A 58 3.75 17.94 3.12
N ARG A 59 3.67 17.44 1.90
CA ARG A 59 2.68 16.44 1.54
C ARG A 59 2.98 15.16 2.34
N PRO A 60 1.95 14.54 2.97
CA PRO A 60 2.14 13.28 3.68
C PRO A 60 2.77 12.20 2.80
N HIS A 61 3.54 11.31 3.39
CA HIS A 61 4.02 10.12 2.72
C HIS A 61 2.86 9.28 2.20
N LEU A 62 3.01 8.68 1.01
CA LEU A 62 2.06 7.71 0.50
C LEU A 62 2.68 6.30 0.55
N PHE A 63 2.12 5.43 1.39
CA PHE A 63 2.49 4.03 1.42
C PHE A 63 1.52 3.22 0.56
N VAL A 64 2.02 2.62 -0.50
CA VAL A 64 1.23 1.78 -1.42
C VAL A 64 1.58 0.32 -1.16
N GLY A 65 0.62 -0.45 -0.67
CA GLY A 65 0.86 -1.84 -0.30
C GLY A 65 -0.04 -2.83 -1.05
N ASN A 66 0.57 -3.89 -1.61
CA ASN A 66 -0.15 -4.95 -2.29
C ASN A 66 -0.16 -6.23 -1.43
N SER A 67 -1.33 -6.87 -1.24
CA SER A 67 -1.48 -8.12 -0.48
C SER A 67 -0.89 -8.00 0.93
N LEU A 68 0.12 -8.81 1.29
CA LEU A 68 0.87 -8.68 2.56
C LEU A 68 1.51 -7.30 2.71
N GLY A 69 1.99 -6.70 1.62
CA GLY A 69 2.49 -5.32 1.65
C GLY A 69 1.43 -4.30 2.07
N GLY A 70 0.14 -4.59 1.78
CA GLY A 70 -0.99 -3.80 2.28
C GLY A 70 -1.10 -3.83 3.80
N PHE A 71 -0.83 -4.98 4.43
CA PHE A 71 -0.75 -5.06 5.89
C PHE A 71 0.39 -4.21 6.46
N TYR A 72 1.59 -4.29 5.89
CA TYR A 72 2.72 -3.47 6.32
C TYR A 72 2.47 -1.97 6.13
N ALA A 73 1.93 -1.57 4.97
CA ALA A 73 1.56 -0.18 4.71
C ALA A 73 0.55 0.34 5.74
N TRP A 74 -0.50 -0.43 6.02
CA TRP A 74 -1.51 -0.10 7.02
C TRP A 74 -0.92 -0.03 8.42
N HIS A 75 -0.09 -1.01 8.84
CA HIS A 75 0.57 -1.03 10.15
C HIS A 75 1.44 0.21 10.37
N LEU A 76 2.29 0.55 9.40
CA LEU A 76 3.17 1.71 9.48
C LEU A 76 2.39 3.02 9.54
N CYS A 77 1.38 3.19 8.67
CA CYS A 77 0.55 4.40 8.66
C CYS A 77 -0.20 4.62 9.99
N ARG A 78 -0.64 3.54 10.64
CA ARG A 78 -1.33 3.67 11.94
C ARG A 78 -0.44 4.16 13.08
N GLN A 79 0.87 4.09 12.90
CA GLN A 79 1.86 4.56 13.87
C GLN A 79 2.37 5.97 13.57
N ARG A 80 1.96 6.60 12.43
CA ARG A 80 2.49 7.86 11.93
C ARG A 80 1.40 8.91 11.76
N THR A 81 1.81 10.20 11.86
CA THR A 81 0.93 11.35 11.60
C THR A 81 1.12 11.96 10.23
N ASP A 82 2.25 11.66 9.59
CA ASP A 82 2.75 12.20 8.34
C ASP A 82 2.56 11.24 7.15
N ALA A 83 1.68 10.23 7.30
CA ALA A 83 1.49 9.21 6.29
C ALA A 83 0.02 8.91 6.00
N MET A 84 -0.25 8.50 4.77
CA MET A 84 -1.50 7.96 4.26
C MET A 84 -1.21 6.68 3.47
N CYS A 85 -2.19 5.82 3.25
CA CYS A 85 -1.96 4.56 2.55
C CYS A 85 -2.99 4.25 1.47
N LEU A 86 -2.49 3.65 0.38
CA LEU A 86 -3.24 2.98 -0.66
C LEU A 86 -3.00 1.47 -0.57
N LEU A 87 -4.04 0.72 -0.35
CA LEU A 87 -4.02 -0.72 -0.17
C LEU A 87 -4.61 -1.40 -1.41
N ILE A 88 -3.92 -2.39 -1.96
CA ILE A 88 -4.33 -3.12 -3.17
C ILE A 88 -4.50 -4.59 -2.78
N ASN A 89 -5.72 -5.13 -2.86
CA ASN A 89 -6.06 -6.48 -2.38
C ASN A 89 -5.38 -6.80 -1.04
N PRO A 90 -5.55 -5.96 0.01
CA PRO A 90 -4.74 -6.05 1.21
C PRO A 90 -5.08 -7.26 2.06
N ALA A 91 -4.06 -8.00 2.49
CA ALA A 91 -4.19 -9.07 3.47
C ALA A 91 -4.07 -8.50 4.89
N LEU A 92 -5.11 -7.82 5.39
CA LEU A 92 -5.04 -7.14 6.70
C LEU A 92 -4.99 -8.07 7.91
N ALA A 93 -5.38 -9.34 7.76
CA ALA A 93 -5.19 -10.39 8.75
C ALA A 93 -4.33 -11.53 8.16
N PRO A 94 -3.07 -11.25 7.76
CA PRO A 94 -2.27 -12.19 6.97
C PRO A 94 -1.93 -13.48 7.74
N PHE A 95 -1.90 -13.45 9.07
CA PHE A 95 -1.68 -14.62 9.91
C PHE A 95 -2.79 -15.67 9.78
N ILE A 96 -4.03 -15.28 9.40
CA ILE A 96 -5.13 -16.23 9.13
C ILE A 96 -4.88 -16.96 7.81
N LEU A 97 -4.43 -16.24 6.79
CA LEU A 97 -4.19 -16.78 5.45
C LEU A 97 -2.95 -17.67 5.44
N LEU A 98 -1.82 -17.14 5.91
CA LEU A 98 -0.54 -17.81 5.88
C LEU A 98 -0.45 -19.01 6.82
N ASN A 99 -1.29 -19.08 7.85
CA ASN A 99 -1.39 -20.27 8.72
C ASN A 99 -2.01 -21.48 8.00
N ARG A 100 -2.70 -21.25 6.87
CA ARG A 100 -3.26 -22.33 6.04
C ARG A 100 -2.28 -22.79 4.97
N GLU A 101 -1.26 -22.01 4.67
CA GLU A 101 -0.23 -22.36 3.68
C GLU A 101 0.89 -23.14 4.33
N GLU A 102 1.28 -24.25 3.71
CA GLU A 102 2.44 -25.03 4.13
C GLU A 102 3.72 -24.18 3.92
N GLY A 103 4.44 -23.90 5.00
CA GLY A 103 5.78 -23.28 4.92
C GLY A 103 5.93 -21.91 5.57
N ALA A 104 4.87 -21.27 6.04
CA ALA A 104 5.03 -20.04 6.82
C ALA A 104 5.61 -20.33 8.20
N ALA A 105 6.77 -19.73 8.51
CA ALA A 105 7.45 -19.97 9.79
C ALA A 105 6.58 -19.50 10.97
N PRO A 106 6.47 -20.29 12.06
CA PRO A 106 5.66 -19.91 13.23
C PRO A 106 6.04 -18.56 13.84
N ASP A 107 7.33 -18.22 13.83
CA ASP A 107 7.81 -16.92 14.32
C ASP A 107 7.36 -15.76 13.45
N PHE A 108 7.31 -15.95 12.15
CA PHE A 108 6.79 -14.98 11.20
C PHE A 108 5.29 -14.71 11.47
N LEU A 109 4.50 -15.77 11.62
CA LEU A 109 3.08 -15.68 11.96
C LEU A 109 2.83 -14.98 13.29
N ARG A 110 3.62 -15.30 14.33
CA ARG A 110 3.54 -14.61 15.63
C ARG A 110 3.89 -13.13 15.51
N GLY A 111 4.89 -12.80 14.70
CA GLY A 111 5.25 -11.41 14.41
C GLY A 111 4.11 -10.63 13.75
N LEU A 112 3.46 -11.21 12.74
CA LEU A 112 2.31 -10.60 12.06
C LEU A 112 1.12 -10.40 13.03
N LEU A 113 0.79 -11.40 13.85
CA LEU A 113 -0.29 -11.30 14.83
C LEU A 113 -0.02 -10.20 15.87
N ARG A 114 1.23 -10.08 16.34
CA ARG A 114 1.63 -9.02 17.26
C ARG A 114 1.45 -7.64 16.64
N CYS A 115 1.95 -7.43 15.42
CA CYS A 115 1.80 -6.16 14.71
C CYS A 115 0.33 -5.81 14.45
N PHE A 116 -0.49 -6.82 14.11
CA PHE A 116 -1.94 -6.63 13.95
C PHE A 116 -2.56 -6.13 15.25
N SER A 117 -2.29 -6.80 16.37
CA SER A 117 -2.84 -6.43 17.67
C SER A 117 -2.42 -5.01 18.08
N GLU A 118 -1.16 -4.64 17.89
CA GLU A 118 -0.65 -3.29 18.16
C GLU A 118 -1.38 -2.25 17.31
N SER A 119 -1.54 -2.48 16.02
CA SER A 119 -2.21 -1.55 15.12
C SER A 119 -3.71 -1.47 15.39
N TYR A 120 -4.38 -2.61 15.57
CA TYR A 120 -5.82 -2.65 15.74
C TYR A 120 -6.28 -2.00 17.04
N LEU A 121 -5.54 -2.20 18.13
CA LEU A 121 -5.89 -1.68 19.45
C LEU A 121 -5.43 -0.25 19.70
N ASN A 122 -4.23 0.11 19.27
CA ASN A 122 -3.56 1.33 19.68
C ASN A 122 -3.25 2.30 18.52
N GLY A 123 -3.40 1.84 17.28
CA GLY A 123 -3.05 2.64 16.12
C GLY A 123 -4.06 3.75 15.81
N ARG A 124 -3.59 4.78 15.12
CA ARG A 124 -4.43 5.84 14.57
C ARG A 124 -5.23 5.32 13.37
N PHE A 125 -6.20 6.11 12.92
CA PHE A 125 -6.89 5.87 11.64
C PHE A 125 -6.32 6.83 10.58
N PRO A 126 -5.32 6.41 9.79
CA PRO A 126 -4.75 7.23 8.74
C PRO A 126 -5.75 7.36 7.59
N ARG A 127 -5.59 8.39 6.77
CA ARG A 127 -6.27 8.46 5.47
C ARG A 127 -5.89 7.23 4.64
N THR A 128 -6.88 6.45 4.27
CA THR A 128 -6.68 5.14 3.66
C THR A 128 -7.60 4.97 2.46
N TRP A 129 -7.06 4.52 1.35
CA TRP A 129 -7.82 3.97 0.22
C TRP A 129 -7.55 2.47 0.16
N ALA A 130 -8.58 1.67 0.03
CA ALA A 130 -8.45 0.22 -0.09
C ALA A 130 -9.21 -0.26 -1.32
N ALA A 131 -8.47 -0.58 -2.36
CA ALA A 131 -8.98 -1.20 -3.57
C ALA A 131 -8.88 -2.72 -3.45
N TYR A 132 -9.97 -3.43 -3.71
CA TYR A 132 -10.00 -4.88 -3.61
C TYR A 132 -10.96 -5.50 -4.62
N CYS A 133 -10.57 -6.65 -5.16
CA CYS A 133 -11.37 -7.41 -6.11
C CYS A 133 -12.42 -8.25 -5.37
N LEU A 134 -13.66 -8.22 -5.86
CA LEU A 134 -14.74 -9.02 -5.29
C LEU A 134 -14.60 -10.53 -5.60
N ASP A 135 -13.85 -10.83 -6.65
CA ASP A 135 -13.51 -12.18 -7.09
C ASP A 135 -12.11 -12.64 -6.64
N ASP A 136 -11.54 -12.00 -5.59
CA ASP A 136 -10.27 -12.41 -5.00
C ASP A 136 -10.41 -13.80 -4.36
N GLU A 137 -9.75 -14.79 -4.97
CA GLU A 137 -9.81 -16.20 -4.57
C GLU A 137 -8.94 -16.52 -3.36
N VAL A 138 -8.05 -15.61 -2.97
CA VAL A 138 -7.11 -15.77 -1.84
C VAL A 138 -7.62 -15.09 -0.59
N ILE A 139 -8.15 -13.87 -0.73
CA ILE A 139 -8.55 -13.03 0.40
C ILE A 139 -10.06 -12.80 0.39
N GLY A 140 -10.75 -13.31 1.39
CA GLY A 140 -12.15 -12.96 1.66
C GLY A 140 -12.28 -11.54 2.20
N HIS A 141 -12.25 -10.53 1.33
CA HIS A 141 -12.26 -9.12 1.73
C HIS A 141 -13.49 -8.71 2.54
N GLY A 142 -14.64 -9.32 2.26
CA GLY A 142 -15.86 -9.11 3.03
C GLY A 142 -15.74 -9.49 4.50
N GLU A 143 -14.94 -10.50 4.80
CA GLU A 143 -14.75 -11.07 6.15
C GLU A 143 -13.52 -10.51 6.87
N THR A 144 -12.53 -10.01 6.13
CA THR A 144 -11.24 -9.56 6.68
C THR A 144 -11.01 -8.08 6.49
N THR A 145 -10.83 -7.60 5.25
CA THR A 145 -10.45 -6.22 4.94
C THR A 145 -11.54 -5.21 5.32
N VAL A 146 -12.77 -5.47 4.89
CA VAL A 146 -13.90 -4.55 5.09
C VAL A 146 -14.22 -4.34 6.57
N PRO A 147 -14.33 -5.37 7.42
CA PRO A 147 -14.58 -5.19 8.86
C PRO A 147 -13.44 -4.46 9.59
N ILE A 148 -12.18 -4.71 9.20
CA ILE A 148 -11.01 -4.07 9.82
C ILE A 148 -10.96 -2.56 9.50
N LEU A 149 -11.32 -2.18 8.28
CA LEU A 149 -11.27 -0.79 7.82
C LEU A 149 -12.56 0.00 8.09
N ARG A 150 -13.67 -0.66 8.41
CA ARG A 150 -14.90 0.02 8.81
C ARG A 150 -14.79 0.53 10.24
N PRO A 151 -15.30 1.73 10.52
CA PRO A 151 -15.27 2.28 11.88
C PRO A 151 -16.16 1.44 12.81
N VAL A 152 -15.60 1.03 13.94
CA VAL A 152 -16.37 0.46 15.04
C VAL A 152 -17.04 1.60 15.81
N GLY A 153 -18.36 1.54 16.01
CA GLY A 153 -19.08 2.45 16.89
C GLY A 153 -19.50 3.79 16.27
N GLY A 154 -19.69 3.87 14.96
CA GLY A 154 -20.33 5.04 14.32
C GLY A 154 -19.49 6.33 14.29
N ARG A 155 -18.21 6.28 14.63
CA ARG A 155 -17.28 7.40 14.43
C ARG A 155 -17.03 7.57 12.94
N ARG A 156 -17.69 8.57 12.32
CA ARG A 156 -17.60 8.90 10.89
C ARG A 156 -16.23 9.40 10.43
N GLU A 157 -15.27 9.55 11.33
CA GLU A 157 -13.96 10.15 11.05
C GLU A 157 -12.87 9.14 10.69
N THR A 158 -13.17 7.87 10.56
CA THR A 158 -12.20 6.90 10.09
C THR A 158 -12.16 6.95 8.57
N GLY A 159 -11.15 7.63 8.06
CA GLY A 159 -11.03 8.03 6.67
C GLY A 159 -10.70 6.92 5.66
N ALA A 160 -11.17 5.69 5.85
CA ALA A 160 -10.98 4.64 4.85
C ALA A 160 -12.01 4.74 3.73
N VAL A 161 -11.53 4.93 2.50
CA VAL A 161 -12.32 4.86 1.26
C VAL A 161 -12.20 3.45 0.71
N LEU A 162 -13.29 2.68 0.75
CA LEU A 162 -13.35 1.34 0.19
C LEU A 162 -13.69 1.41 -1.29
N ILE A 163 -12.90 0.79 -2.15
CA ILE A 163 -13.04 0.78 -3.60
C ILE A 163 -13.16 -0.67 -4.08
N PRO A 164 -14.38 -1.24 -4.08
CA PRO A 164 -14.58 -2.57 -4.62
C PRO A 164 -14.44 -2.55 -6.14
N VAL A 165 -13.77 -3.58 -6.68
CA VAL A 165 -13.62 -3.83 -8.11
C VAL A 165 -14.24 -5.20 -8.42
N GLU A 166 -15.07 -5.27 -9.44
CA GLU A 166 -15.85 -6.49 -9.71
C GLU A 166 -14.97 -7.70 -10.01
N ARG A 167 -13.91 -7.51 -10.80
CA ARG A 167 -13.05 -8.57 -11.28
C ARG A 167 -11.58 -8.17 -11.25
N GLY A 168 -10.71 -9.18 -11.16
CA GLY A 168 -9.26 -9.01 -11.19
C GLY A 168 -8.50 -10.06 -10.40
N GLY A 169 -9.21 -10.85 -9.59
CA GLY A 169 -8.64 -11.86 -8.71
C GLY A 169 -7.61 -11.29 -7.74
N HIS A 170 -6.90 -12.14 -7.03
CA HIS A 170 -5.86 -11.70 -6.08
C HIS A 170 -4.73 -10.91 -6.77
N GLY A 171 -4.38 -11.28 -7.99
CA GLY A 171 -3.35 -10.59 -8.77
C GLY A 171 -3.70 -9.16 -9.19
N PHE A 172 -4.95 -8.74 -9.06
CA PHE A 172 -5.49 -7.48 -9.59
C PHE A 172 -5.13 -7.33 -11.08
N THR A 173 -5.53 -8.31 -11.88
CA THR A 173 -5.13 -8.41 -13.29
C THR A 173 -5.88 -7.45 -14.22
N ASP A 174 -7.02 -6.89 -13.78
CA ASP A 174 -7.69 -5.82 -14.51
C ASP A 174 -6.88 -4.51 -14.39
N THR A 175 -6.00 -4.32 -15.35
CA THR A 175 -5.09 -3.17 -15.38
C THR A 175 -5.82 -1.85 -15.56
N LYS A 176 -6.96 -1.83 -16.26
CA LYS A 176 -7.76 -0.60 -16.46
C LYS A 176 -8.45 -0.19 -15.15
N ALA A 177 -9.01 -1.16 -14.44
CA ALA A 177 -9.60 -0.91 -13.13
C ALA A 177 -8.54 -0.43 -12.13
N LEU A 178 -7.34 -1.01 -12.14
CA LEU A 178 -6.23 -0.58 -11.29
C LEU A 178 -5.78 0.86 -11.60
N GLU A 179 -5.68 1.22 -12.88
CA GLU A 179 -5.34 2.57 -13.31
C GLU A 179 -6.42 3.57 -12.86
N ALA A 180 -7.69 3.25 -13.03
CA ALA A 180 -8.80 4.10 -12.55
C ALA A 180 -8.78 4.30 -11.02
N VAL A 181 -8.39 3.28 -10.25
CA VAL A 181 -8.15 3.40 -8.81
C VAL A 181 -7.02 4.39 -8.52
N PHE A 182 -5.90 4.25 -9.21
CA PHE A 182 -4.74 5.12 -9.02
C PHE A 182 -5.05 6.58 -9.39
N ASP A 183 -5.72 6.79 -10.52
CA ASP A 183 -6.12 8.14 -10.95
C ASP A 183 -7.06 8.80 -9.94
N ARG A 184 -8.04 8.06 -9.42
CA ARG A 184 -8.91 8.55 -8.37
C ARG A 184 -8.15 8.94 -7.11
N VAL A 185 -7.25 8.07 -6.62
CA VAL A 185 -6.46 8.33 -5.42
C VAL A 185 -5.53 9.53 -5.64
N ARG A 186 -4.93 9.63 -6.82
CA ARG A 186 -4.12 10.78 -7.21
C ARG A 186 -4.93 12.07 -7.12
N GLN A 187 -6.13 12.09 -7.71
CA GLN A 187 -7.02 13.26 -7.67
C GLN A 187 -7.39 13.63 -6.22
N ASP A 188 -7.76 12.65 -5.40
CA ASP A 188 -8.08 12.87 -3.98
C ASP A 188 -6.89 13.47 -3.19
N ILE A 189 -5.65 13.15 -3.59
CA ILE A 189 -4.43 13.71 -3.00
C ILE A 189 -4.20 15.15 -3.52
N GLU A 190 -4.33 15.39 -4.82
CA GLU A 190 -4.19 16.72 -5.41
C GLU A 190 -5.22 17.69 -4.86
N ASP A 191 -6.47 17.27 -4.68
CA ASP A 191 -7.54 18.08 -4.10
C ASP A 191 -7.27 18.44 -2.64
N ALA A 192 -6.63 17.55 -1.89
CA ALA A 192 -6.37 17.76 -0.48
C ALA A 192 -5.08 18.55 -0.18
N PHE A 193 -4.04 18.40 -1.01
CA PHE A 193 -2.69 18.90 -0.74
C PHE A 193 -2.11 19.75 -1.87
N GLY A 194 -2.88 20.00 -2.92
CA GLY A 194 -2.44 20.69 -4.13
C GLY A 194 -1.69 19.80 -5.13
N PRO A 195 -1.54 20.27 -6.38
CA PRO A 195 -0.77 19.57 -7.39
C PRO A 195 0.72 19.49 -6.98
N GLY A 196 1.40 18.42 -7.41
CA GLY A 196 2.85 18.31 -7.24
C GLY A 196 3.57 19.38 -8.05
N GLU A 197 4.76 19.76 -7.63
CA GLU A 197 5.63 20.55 -8.49
C GLU A 197 5.98 19.71 -9.72
N ARG A 198 5.50 20.12 -10.89
CA ARG A 198 5.95 19.53 -12.15
C ARG A 198 7.33 20.09 -12.45
N SER A 199 8.39 19.34 -12.19
CA SER A 199 9.66 19.62 -12.83
C SER A 199 9.49 19.29 -14.33
N GLU A 200 9.54 20.27 -15.19
CA GLU A 200 9.44 20.11 -16.66
C GLU A 200 10.57 19.22 -17.23
N GLU A 201 11.59 18.93 -16.44
CA GLU A 201 12.76 18.12 -16.82
C GLU A 201 12.47 16.61 -16.97
N HIS A 202 11.48 16.04 -16.25
CA HIS A 202 11.25 14.58 -16.31
C HIS A 202 10.59 14.07 -17.60
N THR A 203 9.95 14.92 -18.38
CA THR A 203 9.36 14.51 -19.66
C THR A 203 10.41 14.26 -20.74
N SER A 204 11.58 14.86 -20.66
CA SER A 204 12.66 14.70 -21.64
C SER A 204 13.49 13.42 -21.42
N GLU A 205 13.69 12.98 -20.17
CA GLU A 205 14.49 11.78 -19.88
C GLU A 205 13.74 10.47 -20.20
N LEU A 206 12.44 10.41 -20.02
CA LEU A 206 11.66 9.22 -20.40
C LEU A 206 11.59 9.05 -21.93
N GLN A 207 11.62 10.12 -22.69
CA GLN A 207 11.69 10.06 -24.15
C GLN A 207 13.08 9.64 -24.67
N SER A 208 14.15 9.96 -23.97
CA SER A 208 15.52 9.59 -24.38
C SER A 208 15.86 8.12 -24.12
N ARG A 209 15.22 7.46 -23.15
CA ARG A 209 15.43 6.03 -22.85
C ARG A 209 14.69 5.07 -23.78
N SER A 210 13.70 5.55 -24.54
CA SER A 210 12.96 4.73 -25.52
C SER A 210 13.66 4.60 -26.88
N THR A 211 14.83 5.21 -27.08
CA THR A 211 15.50 5.25 -28.38
C THR A 211 16.81 4.43 -28.44
N ILE A 212 17.01 3.49 -27.53
CA ILE A 212 18.12 2.53 -27.65
C ILE A 212 17.54 1.14 -27.82
N SER A 213 17.22 0.80 -29.07
CA SER A 213 17.03 -0.56 -29.54
C SER A 213 17.78 -0.72 -30.86
N TYR A 214 18.54 -1.72 -30.93
CA TYR A 214 19.18 -2.56 -31.94
C TYR A 214 20.67 -2.67 -31.77
#